data_b7ec82ed9eb7eb63425615dc9b09d7c3
#
_entry.id   b7ec82ed9eb7eb63425615dc9b09d7c3
#
_cell.length_a   1.000
_cell.length_b   1.000
_cell.length_c   1.000
_cell.angle_alpha   90.00
_cell.angle_beta   90.00
_cell.angle_gamma   90.00
#
_symmetry.space_group_name_H-M   'P 1'
#
loop_
_entity.id
_entity.type
_entity.pdbx_description
1 polymer ?
#
loop_
_entity_poly.entity_id
_entity_poly.type
_entity_poly.pdbx_seq_one_letter_code
_entity_poly.pdbx_strand_id
1 'polypeptide(L)'
;MALPRIDFRRLGIAAVFAGALALIVYGFASAQTGDQAVEITDPAIERVLPNPGALVLRQSQVGADLASGYRGVLVIDGQEIPTTDAQAPGGPSNGDPASNIDAVFDLSQNTILFVPRQGATIEQFAPGDHQITVVYWKLDESRDNAKTFTWNFKVS
;
A
#
# COMPACT_ATOMS: atom_id res chain seq x y z
N MET A 1 45.39 -49.75 9.60
CA MET A 1 44.56 -48.56 9.42
C MET A 1 43.11 -48.92 9.79
N ALA A 2 42.63 -48.53 10.97
CA ALA A 2 41.33 -48.93 11.45
C ALA A 2 40.29 -47.91 10.92
N LEU A 3 39.32 -48.38 10.17
CA LEU A 3 38.21 -47.55 9.70
C LEU A 3 37.32 -47.12 10.87
N PRO A 4 36.94 -45.86 11.00
CA PRO A 4 36.08 -45.39 12.06
C PRO A 4 34.70 -46.07 11.96
N ARG A 5 34.23 -46.67 13.04
CA ARG A 5 32.88 -47.24 13.15
C ARG A 5 31.89 -46.08 13.10
N ILE A 6 31.15 -45.97 11.99
CA ILE A 6 30.07 -45.01 11.81
C ILE A 6 28.89 -45.46 12.69
N ASP A 7 28.57 -44.65 13.69
CA ASP A 7 27.47 -44.90 14.63
C ASP A 7 26.15 -44.52 13.95
N PHE A 8 25.48 -45.51 13.34
CA PHE A 8 24.23 -45.32 12.55
C PHE A 8 23.13 -44.61 13.32
N ARG A 9 23.12 -44.69 14.64
CA ARG A 9 22.16 -43.98 15.49
C ARG A 9 22.41 -42.48 15.49
N ARG A 10 23.69 -42.06 15.53
CA ARG A 10 24.05 -40.62 15.42
C ARG A 10 23.82 -40.07 14.02
N LEU A 11 24.06 -40.88 13.00
CA LEU A 11 23.79 -40.50 11.63
C LEU A 11 22.29 -40.30 11.39
N GLY A 12 21.42 -41.16 11.94
CA GLY A 12 19.96 -41.00 11.85
C GLY A 12 19.44 -39.74 12.53
N ILE A 13 19.96 -39.41 13.71
CA ILE A 13 19.59 -38.18 14.42
C ILE A 13 20.03 -36.93 13.61
N ALA A 14 21.24 -36.92 13.09
CA ALA A 14 21.76 -35.83 12.28
C ALA A 14 20.92 -35.61 10.98
N ALA A 15 20.49 -36.70 10.34
CA ALA A 15 19.64 -36.64 9.15
C ALA A 15 18.25 -36.07 9.45
N VAL A 16 17.65 -36.38 10.59
CA VAL A 16 16.36 -35.81 11.03
C VAL A 16 16.49 -34.31 11.29
N PHE A 17 17.57 -33.89 11.99
CA PHE A 17 17.80 -32.46 12.22
C PHE A 17 18.06 -31.67 10.92
N ALA A 18 18.85 -32.23 10.00
CA ALA A 18 19.09 -31.64 8.70
C ALA A 18 17.80 -31.52 7.87
N GLY A 19 16.95 -32.55 7.89
CA GLY A 19 15.64 -32.51 7.22
C GLY A 19 14.68 -31.48 7.82
N ALA A 20 14.62 -31.37 9.15
CA ALA A 20 13.80 -30.36 9.82
C ALA A 20 14.29 -28.95 9.51
N LEU A 21 15.61 -28.73 9.49
CA LEU A 21 16.19 -27.42 9.13
C LEU A 21 15.92 -27.06 7.67
N ALA A 22 16.01 -28.00 6.75
CA ALA A 22 15.68 -27.82 5.34
C ALA A 22 14.20 -27.47 5.14
N LEU A 23 13.28 -28.11 5.89
CA LEU A 23 11.85 -27.78 5.84
C LEU A 23 11.55 -26.39 6.40
N ILE A 24 12.25 -25.96 7.46
CA ILE A 24 12.11 -24.62 8.01
C ILE A 24 12.60 -23.59 6.97
N VAL A 25 13.77 -23.77 6.40
CA VAL A 25 14.31 -22.87 5.36
C VAL A 25 13.42 -22.85 4.13
N TYR A 26 12.91 -24.00 3.70
CA TYR A 26 11.96 -24.08 2.59
C TYR A 26 10.64 -23.40 2.93
N GLY A 27 10.13 -23.57 4.14
CA GLY A 27 8.92 -22.89 4.63
C GLY A 27 9.08 -21.36 4.64
N PHE A 28 10.21 -20.83 5.10
CA PHE A 28 10.51 -19.39 5.04
C PHE A 28 10.72 -18.88 3.61
N ALA A 29 11.38 -19.65 2.74
CA ALA A 29 11.56 -19.28 1.33
C ALA A 29 10.25 -19.34 0.53
N SER A 30 9.30 -20.19 0.94
CA SER A 30 7.99 -20.34 0.31
C SER A 30 6.92 -19.44 0.95
N ALA A 31 7.16 -18.91 2.14
CA ALA A 31 6.38 -17.86 2.76
C ALA A 31 6.70 -16.52 2.06
N GLN A 32 6.53 -16.48 0.75
CA GLN A 32 6.33 -15.21 0.07
C GLN A 32 4.98 -14.71 0.56
N THR A 33 5.02 -13.89 1.60
CA THR A 33 3.96 -12.93 1.87
C THR A 33 3.58 -12.32 0.54
N GLY A 34 2.30 -12.41 0.17
CA GLY A 34 1.78 -11.99 -1.13
C GLY A 34 1.82 -10.49 -1.37
N ASP A 35 2.93 -9.85 -1.03
CA ASP A 35 3.34 -8.57 -1.58
C ASP A 35 3.86 -8.82 -3.00
N GLN A 36 2.94 -8.95 -3.94
CA GLN A 36 3.24 -8.51 -5.28
C GLN A 36 3.36 -6.99 -5.16
N ALA A 37 4.54 -6.53 -4.75
CA ALA A 37 4.90 -5.14 -4.90
C ALA A 37 4.82 -4.87 -6.40
N VAL A 38 3.70 -4.31 -6.85
CA VAL A 38 3.66 -3.67 -8.16
C VAL A 38 4.78 -2.64 -8.09
N GLU A 39 5.84 -2.90 -8.84
CA GLU A 39 6.99 -2.02 -8.91
C GLU A 39 6.46 -0.65 -9.37
N ILE A 40 6.44 0.31 -8.46
CA ILE A 40 6.05 1.68 -8.77
C ILE A 40 7.17 2.24 -9.64
N THR A 41 6.96 2.17 -10.95
CA THR A 41 7.97 2.59 -11.95
C THR A 41 7.91 4.10 -12.20
N ASP A 42 6.85 4.79 -11.77
CA ASP A 42 6.72 6.23 -11.96
C ASP A 42 7.44 6.99 -10.85
N PRO A 43 8.46 7.80 -11.18
CA PRO A 43 9.26 8.52 -10.19
C PRO A 43 8.47 9.62 -9.44
N ALA A 44 7.28 9.97 -9.91
CA ALA A 44 6.40 10.92 -9.21
C ALA A 44 5.57 10.27 -8.10
N ILE A 45 5.54 8.93 -8.02
CA ILE A 45 4.80 8.17 -7.00
C ILE A 45 5.81 7.45 -6.12
N GLU A 46 5.89 7.84 -4.85
CA GLU A 46 6.82 7.21 -3.90
C GLU A 46 6.19 5.97 -3.23
N ARG A 47 4.90 6.06 -2.93
CA ARG A 47 4.16 4.99 -2.27
C ARG A 47 2.67 5.12 -2.54
N VAL A 48 1.95 3.99 -2.52
CA VAL A 48 0.48 3.96 -2.56
C VAL A 48 -0.08 3.16 -1.39
N LEU A 49 -1.27 3.53 -0.96
CA LEU A 49 -1.99 2.90 0.15
C LEU A 49 -3.42 2.55 -0.31
N PRO A 50 -3.88 1.34 -0.05
CA PRO A 50 -3.10 0.17 0.41
C PRO A 50 -2.13 -0.31 -0.69
N ASN A 51 -1.20 -1.19 -0.33
CA ASN A 51 -0.33 -1.81 -1.32
C ASN A 51 -1.15 -2.52 -2.40
N PRO A 52 -0.71 -2.51 -3.67
CA PRO A 52 -1.42 -3.18 -4.74
C PRO A 52 -1.71 -4.65 -4.42
N GLY A 53 -2.96 -5.06 -4.60
CA GLY A 53 -3.43 -6.42 -4.28
C GLY A 53 -3.68 -6.71 -2.81
N ALA A 54 -3.44 -5.77 -1.90
CA ALA A 54 -3.66 -5.96 -0.47
C ALA A 54 -5.13 -6.23 -0.13
N LEU A 55 -5.36 -7.08 0.86
CA LEU A 55 -6.67 -7.30 1.48
C LEU A 55 -6.80 -6.39 2.70
N VAL A 56 -7.79 -5.52 2.70
CA VAL A 56 -7.99 -4.52 3.75
C VAL A 56 -9.41 -4.51 4.29
N LEU A 57 -9.64 -3.74 5.35
CA LEU A 57 -10.96 -3.56 5.94
C LEU A 57 -11.75 -2.47 5.21
N ARG A 58 -13.08 -2.47 5.39
CA ARG A 58 -14.02 -1.56 4.72
C ARG A 58 -13.80 -0.06 4.99
N GLN A 59 -13.10 0.29 6.05
CA GLN A 59 -12.79 1.66 6.43
C GLN A 59 -11.28 1.95 6.40
N SER A 60 -10.53 1.15 5.65
CA SER A 60 -9.09 1.36 5.51
C SER A 60 -8.81 2.68 4.80
N GLN A 61 -7.78 3.36 5.27
CA GLN A 61 -7.24 4.55 4.62
C GLN A 61 -6.67 4.18 3.26
N VAL A 62 -6.90 5.05 2.28
CA VAL A 62 -6.36 4.94 0.93
C VAL A 62 -5.69 6.23 0.51
N GLY A 63 -4.71 6.14 -0.37
CA GLY A 63 -4.00 7.34 -0.84
C GLY A 63 -2.68 7.06 -1.53
N ALA A 64 -1.89 8.12 -1.70
CA ALA A 64 -0.57 8.05 -2.31
C ALA A 64 0.37 9.10 -1.71
N ASP A 65 1.64 8.75 -1.65
CA ASP A 65 2.74 9.68 -1.40
C ASP A 65 3.32 10.05 -2.76
N LEU A 66 3.39 11.34 -3.02
CA LEU A 66 3.91 11.91 -4.27
C LEU A 66 5.31 12.43 -4.05
N ALA A 67 6.12 12.43 -5.09
CA ALA A 67 7.40 13.13 -5.05
C ALA A 67 7.20 14.64 -4.85
N SER A 68 8.19 15.30 -4.24
CA SER A 68 8.15 16.74 -4.03
C SER A 68 7.91 17.50 -5.32
N GLY A 69 7.07 18.54 -5.27
CA GLY A 69 6.69 19.34 -6.43
C GLY A 69 5.49 18.82 -7.22
N TYR A 70 4.86 17.75 -6.76
CA TYR A 70 3.60 17.24 -7.33
C TYR A 70 2.43 17.46 -6.38
N ARG A 71 1.24 17.51 -6.96
CA ARG A 71 -0.04 17.43 -6.27
C ARG A 71 -0.98 16.49 -7.02
N GLY A 72 -2.06 16.06 -6.37
CA GLY A 72 -2.98 15.13 -7.02
C GLY A 72 -4.37 15.13 -6.40
N VAL A 73 -5.24 14.34 -7.03
CA VAL A 73 -6.58 13.98 -6.55
C VAL A 73 -6.76 12.48 -6.68
N LEU A 74 -7.63 11.91 -5.85
CA LEU A 74 -7.97 10.49 -5.89
C LEU A 74 -9.25 10.25 -6.68
N VAL A 75 -9.24 9.22 -7.49
CA VAL A 75 -10.43 8.65 -8.14
C VAL A 75 -10.57 7.21 -7.67
N ILE A 76 -11.66 6.88 -7.01
CA ILE A 76 -11.92 5.55 -6.44
C ILE A 76 -13.13 4.96 -7.18
N ASP A 77 -12.96 3.81 -7.78
CA ASP A 77 -13.99 3.13 -8.58
C ASP A 77 -14.63 4.04 -9.65
N GLY A 78 -13.82 4.92 -10.24
CA GLY A 78 -14.27 5.89 -11.24
C GLY A 78 -14.89 7.17 -10.67
N GLN A 79 -15.02 7.31 -9.35
CA GLN A 79 -15.54 8.49 -8.69
C GLN A 79 -14.39 9.34 -8.14
N GLU A 80 -14.29 10.59 -8.60
CA GLU A 80 -13.33 11.56 -8.05
C GLU A 80 -13.73 11.95 -6.63
N ILE A 81 -12.79 11.88 -5.71
CA ILE A 81 -13.00 12.26 -4.31
C ILE A 81 -12.66 13.75 -4.17
N PRO A 82 -13.58 14.58 -3.64
CA PRO A 82 -13.29 15.97 -3.31
C PRO A 82 -12.02 16.04 -2.44
N THR A 83 -11.14 16.98 -2.75
CA THR A 83 -9.85 17.10 -2.07
C THR A 83 -9.69 18.47 -1.45
N THR A 84 -9.32 18.51 -0.18
CA THR A 84 -9.02 19.73 0.58
C THR A 84 -7.53 19.79 0.88
N ASP A 85 -6.92 20.96 0.67
CA ASP A 85 -5.53 21.18 1.07
C ASP A 85 -5.44 21.32 2.60
N ALA A 86 -4.54 20.57 3.24
CA ALA A 86 -4.36 20.60 4.69
C ALA A 86 -3.98 21.99 5.21
N GLN A 87 -3.29 22.78 4.39
CA GLN A 87 -2.83 24.14 4.71
C GLN A 87 -3.86 25.22 4.34
N ALA A 88 -5.00 24.87 3.74
CA ALA A 88 -6.02 25.84 3.39
C ALA A 88 -6.72 26.43 4.63
N PRO A 89 -7.17 27.70 4.61
CA PRO A 89 -8.02 28.22 5.68
C PRO A 89 -9.29 27.37 5.83
N GLY A 90 -9.49 26.78 7.01
CA GLY A 90 -10.60 25.86 7.26
C GLY A 90 -10.30 24.39 6.86
N GLY A 91 -9.08 24.11 6.44
CA GLY A 91 -8.61 22.74 6.24
C GLY A 91 -8.55 21.95 7.56
N PRO A 92 -8.33 20.63 7.50
CA PRO A 92 -8.31 19.79 8.68
C PRO A 92 -7.21 20.23 9.64
N SER A 93 -7.59 20.38 10.91
CA SER A 93 -6.64 20.70 11.98
C SER A 93 -5.55 19.63 11.98
N ASN A 94 -4.29 20.04 11.84
CA ASN A 94 -3.10 19.19 11.90
C ASN A 94 -2.92 18.19 10.73
N GLY A 95 -3.57 18.39 9.58
CA GLY A 95 -3.43 17.49 8.44
C GLY A 95 -3.97 16.06 8.68
N ASP A 96 -4.74 15.86 9.76
CA ASP A 96 -5.32 14.56 10.08
C ASP A 96 -6.45 14.21 9.09
N PRO A 97 -6.25 13.26 8.17
CA PRO A 97 -7.28 12.84 7.22
C PRO A 97 -8.53 12.32 7.93
N ALA A 98 -8.39 11.89 9.21
CA ALA A 98 -9.51 11.42 10.00
C ALA A 98 -10.43 12.54 10.50
N SER A 99 -10.10 13.79 10.36
CA SER A 99 -10.94 14.94 10.74
C SER A 99 -11.77 15.51 9.57
N ASN A 100 -11.55 15.03 8.33
CA ASN A 100 -12.23 15.54 7.14
C ASN A 100 -13.06 14.45 6.45
N ILE A 101 -14.14 14.85 5.80
CA ILE A 101 -14.97 13.95 4.96
C ILE A 101 -14.42 13.78 3.55
N ASP A 102 -13.56 14.68 3.11
CA ASP A 102 -12.91 14.67 1.80
C ASP A 102 -11.52 14.03 1.88
N ALA A 103 -10.88 13.81 0.75
CA ALA A 103 -9.47 13.54 0.71
C ALA A 103 -8.68 14.78 1.17
N VAL A 104 -7.57 14.55 1.85
CA VAL A 104 -6.68 15.60 2.32
C VAL A 104 -5.37 15.53 1.55
N PHE A 105 -5.02 16.62 0.88
CA PHE A 105 -3.69 16.80 0.30
C PHE A 105 -2.81 17.61 1.26
N ASP A 106 -1.74 17.01 1.74
CA ASP A 106 -0.73 17.68 2.59
C ASP A 106 0.51 18.00 1.77
N LEU A 107 0.67 19.27 1.44
CA LEU A 107 1.83 19.76 0.68
C LEU A 107 3.14 19.59 1.44
N SER A 108 3.12 19.60 2.77
CA SER A 108 4.36 19.48 3.58
C SER A 108 4.92 18.06 3.54
N GLN A 109 4.06 17.07 3.34
CA GLN A 109 4.41 15.65 3.25
C GLN A 109 4.27 15.10 1.82
N ASN A 110 3.74 15.90 0.89
CA ASN A 110 3.39 15.50 -0.47
C ASN A 110 2.47 14.28 -0.53
N THR A 111 1.54 14.17 0.44
CA THR A 111 0.63 13.02 0.56
C THR A 111 -0.79 13.42 0.21
N ILE A 112 -1.53 12.51 -0.41
CA ILE A 112 -2.97 12.60 -0.56
C ILE A 112 -3.61 11.37 0.07
N LEU A 113 -4.50 11.59 1.04
CA LEU A 113 -5.09 10.55 1.86
C LEU A 113 -6.60 10.73 1.96
N PHE A 114 -7.32 9.61 1.91
CA PHE A 114 -8.76 9.54 2.13
C PHE A 114 -9.08 8.42 3.11
N VAL A 115 -10.01 8.69 4.03
CA VAL A 115 -10.51 7.72 5.00
C VAL A 115 -12.03 7.63 4.86
N PRO A 116 -12.58 6.48 4.45
CA PRO A 116 -14.03 6.28 4.40
C PRO A 116 -14.66 6.49 5.78
N ARG A 117 -15.76 7.25 5.83
CA ARG A 117 -16.50 7.53 7.06
C ARG A 117 -17.90 8.04 6.75
N GLN A 118 -18.74 8.08 7.76
CA GLN A 118 -20.09 8.62 7.65
C GLN A 118 -20.07 10.08 7.16
N GLY A 119 -20.86 10.37 6.15
CA GLY A 119 -20.98 11.69 5.53
C GLY A 119 -19.94 11.97 4.44
N ALA A 120 -18.92 11.13 4.25
CA ALA A 120 -17.98 11.23 3.15
C ALA A 120 -18.57 10.72 1.83
N THR A 121 -17.92 11.04 0.72
CA THR A 121 -18.28 10.54 -0.62
C THR A 121 -18.36 9.02 -0.67
N ILE A 122 -17.49 8.33 0.06
CA ILE A 122 -17.52 6.89 0.30
C ILE A 122 -17.52 6.68 1.82
N GLU A 123 -18.62 6.17 2.36
CA GLU A 123 -18.73 5.95 3.80
C GLU A 123 -18.00 4.67 4.24
N GLN A 124 -17.97 3.68 3.38
CA GLN A 124 -17.25 2.43 3.54
C GLN A 124 -17.11 1.72 2.19
N PHE A 125 -16.05 1.00 1.99
CA PHE A 125 -15.89 0.17 0.82
C PHE A 125 -16.83 -1.04 0.87
N ALA A 126 -17.38 -1.43 -0.28
CA ALA A 126 -18.08 -2.71 -0.40
C ALA A 126 -17.07 -3.86 -0.33
N PRO A 127 -17.46 -5.08 0.09
CA PRO A 127 -16.60 -6.25 -0.08
C PRO A 127 -16.30 -6.51 -1.56
N GLY A 128 -15.05 -6.83 -1.87
CA GLY A 128 -14.65 -7.15 -3.25
C GLY A 128 -13.42 -6.40 -3.74
N ASP A 129 -13.25 -6.35 -5.04
CA ASP A 129 -12.13 -5.67 -5.70
C ASP A 129 -12.47 -4.19 -5.91
N HIS A 130 -11.53 -3.32 -5.57
CA HIS A 130 -11.60 -1.87 -5.75
C HIS A 130 -10.41 -1.37 -6.54
N GLN A 131 -10.62 -0.27 -7.27
CA GLN A 131 -9.59 0.39 -8.03
C GLN A 131 -9.39 1.83 -7.55
N ILE A 132 -8.14 2.21 -7.35
CA ILE A 132 -7.78 3.60 -7.07
C ILE A 132 -6.91 4.12 -8.20
N THR A 133 -7.20 5.33 -8.61
CA THR A 133 -6.36 6.10 -9.53
C THR A 133 -5.98 7.40 -8.86
N VAL A 134 -4.70 7.69 -8.76
CA VAL A 134 -4.22 9.03 -8.45
C VAL A 134 -4.01 9.77 -9.76
N VAL A 135 -4.64 10.94 -9.88
CA VAL A 135 -4.44 11.89 -10.98
C VAL A 135 -3.54 12.98 -10.43
N TYR A 136 -2.33 13.11 -10.95
CA TYR A 136 -1.31 13.99 -10.39
C TYR A 136 -0.63 14.84 -11.47
N TRP A 137 -0.19 16.02 -11.08
CA TRP A 137 0.51 16.98 -11.94
C TRP A 137 1.50 17.79 -11.11
N LYS A 138 2.42 18.49 -11.75
CA LYS A 138 3.35 19.36 -11.05
C LYS A 138 2.65 20.60 -10.51
N LEU A 139 3.12 21.12 -9.38
CA LEU A 139 2.55 22.32 -8.75
C LEU A 139 2.61 23.57 -9.63
N ASP A 140 3.59 23.65 -10.53
CA ASP A 140 3.80 24.75 -11.48
C ASP A 140 3.08 24.51 -12.84
N GLU A 141 2.39 23.39 -13.01
CA GLU A 141 1.67 23.05 -14.23
C GLU A 141 0.15 23.06 -14.02
N SER A 142 -0.59 23.16 -15.13
CA SER A 142 -2.04 22.99 -15.13
C SER A 142 -2.42 21.51 -14.99
N ARG A 143 -3.59 21.24 -14.41
CA ARG A 143 -4.21 19.91 -14.38
C ARG A 143 -4.36 19.29 -15.77
N ASP A 144 -4.39 20.09 -16.84
CA ASP A 144 -4.49 19.57 -18.21
C ASP A 144 -3.31 18.67 -18.60
N ASN A 145 -2.18 18.83 -17.90
CA ASN A 145 -0.97 18.01 -18.06
C ASN A 145 -0.91 16.86 -17.04
N ALA A 146 -2.02 16.56 -16.37
CA ALA A 146 -2.04 15.51 -15.35
C ALA A 146 -1.74 14.15 -15.94
N LYS A 147 -1.02 13.35 -15.15
CA LYS A 147 -0.77 11.93 -15.37
C LYS A 147 -1.63 11.12 -14.40
N THR A 148 -1.72 9.83 -14.65
CA THR A 148 -2.47 8.91 -13.81
C THR A 148 -1.64 7.71 -13.43
N PHE A 149 -1.82 7.25 -12.20
CA PHE A 149 -1.32 5.97 -11.73
C PHE A 149 -2.46 5.21 -11.08
N THR A 150 -2.65 3.94 -11.45
CA THR A 150 -3.79 3.12 -11.02
C THR A 150 -3.31 1.83 -10.37
N TRP A 151 -3.95 1.47 -9.26
CA TRP A 151 -3.73 0.19 -8.60
C TRP A 151 -5.04 -0.37 -8.05
N ASN A 152 -5.05 -1.66 -7.70
CA ASN A 152 -6.22 -2.35 -7.15
C ASN A 152 -5.93 -2.88 -5.75
N PHE A 153 -6.98 -3.03 -4.96
CA PHE A 153 -6.94 -3.68 -3.65
C PHE A 153 -8.24 -4.46 -3.43
N LYS A 154 -8.28 -5.29 -2.39
CA LYS A 154 -9.46 -6.07 -2.01
C LYS A 154 -9.96 -5.67 -0.64
N VAL A 155 -11.28 -5.76 -0.46
CA VAL A 155 -11.95 -5.51 0.82
C VAL A 155 -12.66 -6.78 1.28
N SER A 156 -12.44 -7.13 2.56
CA SER A 156 -13.06 -8.28 3.21
C SER A 156 -14.45 -7.95 3.77
#